data_66178f4801a1bd9ddf870adf06f467c0
#
_entry.id   66178f4801a1bd9ddf870adf06f467c0
#
_cell.length_a   1.000
_cell.length_b   1.000
_cell.length_c   1.000
_cell.angle_alpha   90.00
_cell.angle_beta   90.00
_cell.angle_gamma   90.00
#
_symmetry.space_group_name_H-M   'P 1'
#
loop_
_entity.id
_entity.type
_entity.pdbx_description
1 polymer ?
#
loop_
_entity_poly.entity_id
_entity_poly.type
_entity_poly.pdbx_seq_one_letter_code
_entity_poly.pdbx_strand_id
1 'polypeptide(L)'
;MKYNKKQHTKLSCRSKCFFLALTLAMASVDASAQKISLGSCITRDGGQFKGEMVSGKPQGKGTTIYKNGDTYEGSYMKGKREGYGVYTFSDGEKYEGQWMQDQQHGKGTYYFQNNNKYVGLWFRDYQHGHGVMFYYTGDKYDGDWYKDKRQGRGVYTYANGAQYKGQWMNDMKNGNGFFNWGDGTTYDGQWLDNQRSGKGTFKYADGDVYIGDWKDDIQDGKGIYKFHNGDIYEGDYVQGERTGIGIFRSAKGAKYNGQFKDGAGAAL
;
A
#
# COMPACT_ATOMS: atom_id res chain seq x y z
N MET A 1 -2.46 -13.45 -1.38
CA MET A 1 -2.66 -13.78 -2.82
C MET A 1 -1.45 -13.25 -3.57
N LYS A 2 -0.67 -14.11 -4.23
CA LYS A 2 0.51 -13.69 -4.99
C LYS A 2 0.06 -13.26 -6.39
N TYR A 3 0.17 -11.98 -6.69
CA TYR A 3 0.03 -11.50 -8.06
C TYR A 3 1.29 -11.88 -8.84
N ASN A 4 1.13 -12.70 -9.88
CA ASN A 4 2.19 -12.97 -10.82
C ASN A 4 2.30 -11.80 -11.82
N LYS A 5 3.19 -10.83 -11.54
CA LYS A 5 3.62 -9.91 -12.59
C LYS A 5 4.42 -10.70 -13.62
N LYS A 6 3.96 -10.76 -14.86
CA LYS A 6 4.75 -11.26 -16.00
C LYS A 6 6.01 -10.40 -16.12
N GLN A 7 7.16 -10.98 -15.79
CA GLN A 7 8.46 -10.32 -15.92
C GLN A 7 8.83 -10.21 -17.42
N HIS A 8 8.91 -8.98 -17.89
CA HIS A 8 9.63 -8.72 -19.14
C HIS A 8 11.13 -8.72 -18.84
N THR A 9 11.84 -9.60 -19.51
CA THR A 9 13.28 -9.83 -19.39
C THR A 9 14.10 -8.55 -19.58
N LYS A 10 14.94 -8.21 -18.60
CA LYS A 10 15.90 -7.11 -18.65
C LYS A 10 17.11 -7.51 -19.51
N LEU A 11 17.35 -6.77 -20.57
CA LEU A 11 18.69 -6.70 -21.18
C LEU A 11 19.41 -5.45 -20.65
N SER A 12 20.49 -5.70 -19.92
CA SER A 12 21.38 -4.69 -19.36
C SER A 12 22.25 -4.08 -20.47
N CYS A 13 22.28 -2.76 -20.55
CA CYS A 13 23.32 -2.04 -21.30
C CYS A 13 24.04 -1.09 -20.34
N ARG A 14 25.31 -1.40 -20.05
CA ARG A 14 26.24 -0.53 -19.30
C ARG A 14 26.60 0.66 -20.19
N SER A 15 26.43 1.87 -19.70
CA SER A 15 26.99 3.07 -20.30
C SER A 15 27.97 3.74 -19.34
N LYS A 16 29.21 3.92 -19.80
CA LYS A 16 30.28 4.60 -19.10
C LYS A 16 30.07 6.12 -19.19
N CYS A 17 30.18 6.78 -18.04
CA CYS A 17 30.22 8.24 -17.97
C CYS A 17 31.59 8.74 -18.47
N PHE A 18 31.59 9.65 -19.42
CA PHE A 18 32.73 10.53 -19.74
C PHE A 18 32.28 11.98 -19.51
N PHE A 19 32.95 12.66 -18.61
CA PHE A 19 32.89 14.12 -18.51
C PHE A 19 33.73 14.74 -19.62
N LEU A 20 33.18 15.66 -20.39
CA LEU A 20 33.94 16.55 -21.23
C LEU A 20 33.41 17.98 -21.16
N ALA A 21 34.33 18.89 -21.05
CA ALA A 21 34.16 20.30 -20.73
C ALA A 21 33.42 21.10 -21.82
N LEU A 22 32.76 22.18 -21.34
CA LEU A 22 31.99 23.16 -22.07
C LEU A 22 32.86 24.01 -22.97
N THR A 23 32.60 24.05 -24.28
CA THR A 23 32.87 25.21 -25.14
C THR A 23 31.54 25.66 -25.76
N LEU A 24 31.13 26.88 -25.42
CA LEU A 24 29.95 27.54 -26.00
C LEU A 24 30.25 27.86 -27.48
N ALA A 25 29.72 27.05 -28.38
CA ALA A 25 29.47 27.46 -29.75
C ALA A 25 27.97 27.73 -29.88
N MET A 26 27.58 28.99 -30.02
CA MET A 26 26.24 29.32 -30.44
C MET A 26 26.06 28.89 -31.88
N ALA A 27 25.64 27.65 -32.08
CA ALA A 27 25.06 27.21 -33.32
C ALA A 27 23.61 27.64 -33.29
N SER A 28 23.21 28.51 -34.21
CA SER A 28 21.82 28.76 -34.54
C SER A 28 21.17 27.42 -34.88
N VAL A 29 20.39 26.87 -33.95
CA VAL A 29 19.55 25.69 -34.22
C VAL A 29 18.39 26.20 -35.07
N ASP A 30 18.49 26.02 -36.38
CA ASP A 30 17.36 26.01 -37.27
C ASP A 30 16.45 24.88 -36.76
N ALA A 31 15.47 25.26 -35.95
CA ALA A 31 14.35 24.41 -35.55
C ALA A 31 13.46 24.24 -36.79
N SER A 32 13.91 23.50 -37.79
CA SER A 32 13.01 22.99 -38.83
C SER A 32 12.00 22.12 -38.10
N ALA A 33 10.76 22.63 -37.94
CA ALA A 33 9.67 21.88 -37.33
C ALA A 33 9.56 20.53 -38.07
N GLN A 34 9.98 19.46 -37.40
CA GLN A 34 9.92 18.11 -37.99
C GLN A 34 8.46 17.81 -38.34
N LYS A 35 8.19 17.58 -39.63
CA LYS A 35 6.84 17.39 -40.13
C LYS A 35 6.22 16.12 -39.53
N ILE A 36 5.15 16.29 -38.73
CA ILE A 36 4.33 15.17 -38.27
C ILE A 36 3.54 14.64 -39.48
N SER A 37 3.57 13.32 -39.66
CA SER A 37 2.78 12.62 -40.67
C SER A 37 2.01 11.47 -40.03
N LEU A 38 0.86 11.11 -40.59
CA LEU A 38 0.18 9.86 -40.23
C LEU A 38 0.85 8.69 -40.91
N GLY A 39 1.02 7.58 -40.21
CA GLY A 39 1.67 6.40 -40.75
C GLY A 39 1.51 5.16 -39.85
N SER A 40 2.18 4.10 -40.24
CA SER A 40 2.24 2.85 -39.51
C SER A 40 3.64 2.26 -39.51
N CYS A 41 3.98 1.54 -38.43
CA CYS A 41 5.25 0.81 -38.33
C CYS A 41 5.12 -0.34 -37.33
N ILE A 42 6.14 -1.19 -37.29
CA ILE A 42 6.31 -2.15 -36.20
C ILE A 42 7.13 -1.48 -35.09
N THR A 43 6.60 -1.46 -33.89
CA THR A 43 7.29 -0.91 -32.72
C THR A 43 8.45 -1.83 -32.28
N ARG A 44 9.32 -1.33 -31.43
CA ARG A 44 10.48 -2.10 -30.93
C ARG A 44 10.10 -3.40 -30.21
N ASP A 45 8.95 -3.42 -29.56
CA ASP A 45 8.35 -4.57 -28.86
C ASP A 45 7.43 -5.42 -29.73
N GLY A 46 7.45 -5.17 -31.06
CA GLY A 46 6.78 -5.99 -32.07
C GLY A 46 5.31 -5.68 -32.29
N GLY A 47 4.78 -4.61 -31.72
CA GLY A 47 3.41 -4.15 -31.92
C GLY A 47 3.21 -3.45 -33.26
N GLN A 48 2.02 -3.56 -33.83
CA GLN A 48 1.59 -2.84 -35.05
C GLN A 48 1.09 -1.45 -34.64
N PHE A 49 1.89 -0.43 -34.86
CA PHE A 49 1.54 0.97 -34.59
C PHE A 49 0.84 1.62 -35.77
N LYS A 50 -0.17 2.46 -35.47
CA LYS A 50 -0.79 3.37 -36.41
C LYS A 50 -1.05 4.71 -35.71
N GLY A 51 -0.58 5.81 -36.30
CA GLY A 51 -0.75 7.13 -35.68
C GLY A 51 0.21 8.18 -36.21
N GLU A 52 0.48 9.17 -35.38
CA GLU A 52 1.39 10.28 -35.70
C GLU A 52 2.84 9.82 -35.62
N MET A 53 3.63 10.23 -36.60
CA MET A 53 5.03 9.83 -36.78
C MET A 53 5.92 11.02 -37.12
N VAL A 54 7.16 10.94 -36.65
CA VAL A 54 8.24 11.85 -37.06
C VAL A 54 9.46 11.02 -37.40
N SER A 55 10.04 11.23 -38.58
CA SER A 55 11.22 10.50 -39.03
C SER A 55 11.08 8.97 -38.88
N GLY A 56 9.93 8.41 -39.24
CA GLY A 56 9.66 6.98 -39.21
C GLY A 56 9.44 6.37 -37.82
N LYS A 57 9.31 7.20 -36.79
CA LYS A 57 9.07 6.75 -35.40
C LYS A 57 7.74 7.30 -34.86
N PRO A 58 7.02 6.53 -34.04
CA PRO A 58 5.87 7.02 -33.30
C PRO A 58 6.17 8.30 -32.51
N GLN A 59 5.36 9.32 -32.72
CA GLN A 59 5.51 10.64 -32.11
C GLN A 59 4.15 11.33 -32.08
N GLY A 60 3.66 11.71 -30.89
CA GLY A 60 2.29 12.23 -30.74
C GLY A 60 1.27 11.13 -30.44
N LYS A 61 0.10 11.16 -31.03
CA LYS A 61 -0.99 10.21 -30.74
C LYS A 61 -0.96 9.00 -31.66
N GLY A 62 -1.30 7.83 -31.11
CA GLY A 62 -1.42 6.62 -31.89
C GLY A 62 -1.92 5.42 -31.10
N THR A 63 -2.19 4.35 -31.86
CA THR A 63 -2.65 3.07 -31.33
C THR A 63 -1.64 2.00 -31.70
N THR A 64 -1.34 1.07 -30.81
CA THR A 64 -0.55 -0.13 -31.07
C THR A 64 -1.35 -1.38 -30.72
N ILE A 65 -1.33 -2.37 -31.61
CA ILE A 65 -1.90 -3.70 -31.38
C ILE A 65 -0.74 -4.68 -31.32
N TYR A 66 -0.62 -5.41 -30.20
CA TYR A 66 0.43 -6.38 -29.95
C TYR A 66 0.02 -7.79 -30.43
N LYS A 67 1.00 -8.65 -30.69
CA LYS A 67 0.74 -10.04 -31.16
C LYS A 67 -0.03 -10.90 -30.16
N ASN A 68 0.09 -10.59 -28.86
CA ASN A 68 -0.64 -11.29 -27.79
C ASN A 68 -2.08 -10.79 -27.59
N GLY A 69 -2.53 -9.85 -28.40
CA GLY A 69 -3.88 -9.25 -28.32
C GLY A 69 -3.96 -8.02 -27.40
N ASP A 70 -2.89 -7.63 -26.72
CA ASP A 70 -2.85 -6.37 -25.96
C ASP A 70 -2.99 -5.18 -26.91
N THR A 71 -3.52 -4.07 -26.38
CA THR A 71 -3.60 -2.80 -27.13
C THR A 71 -3.09 -1.65 -26.30
N TYR A 72 -2.52 -0.65 -26.96
CA TYR A 72 -2.23 0.64 -26.35
C TYR A 72 -2.78 1.75 -27.22
N GLU A 73 -3.45 2.72 -26.59
CA GLU A 73 -3.89 3.95 -27.22
C GLU A 73 -3.40 5.14 -26.38
N GLY A 74 -2.60 6.02 -26.98
CA GLY A 74 -2.03 7.11 -26.20
C GLY A 74 -0.96 7.91 -26.91
N SER A 75 -0.18 8.60 -26.10
CA SER A 75 0.90 9.46 -26.56
C SER A 75 2.21 8.69 -26.70
N TYR A 76 3.01 9.11 -27.68
CA TYR A 76 4.33 8.58 -27.98
C TYR A 76 5.35 9.70 -28.09
N MET A 77 6.57 9.42 -27.67
CA MET A 77 7.74 10.28 -27.90
C MET A 77 8.93 9.41 -28.34
N LYS A 78 9.48 9.73 -29.49
CA LYS A 78 10.68 9.02 -30.06
C LYS A 78 10.52 7.50 -30.12
N GLY A 79 9.31 7.02 -30.42
CA GLY A 79 8.97 5.61 -30.55
C GLY A 79 8.64 4.87 -29.25
N LYS A 80 8.51 5.58 -28.12
CA LYS A 80 8.14 5.03 -26.82
C LYS A 80 6.82 5.61 -26.32
N ARG A 81 6.07 4.83 -25.55
CA ARG A 81 4.89 5.33 -24.82
C ARG A 81 5.36 6.39 -23.83
N GLU A 82 4.75 7.56 -23.90
CA GLU A 82 5.12 8.74 -23.13
C GLU A 82 3.89 9.62 -22.93
N GLY A 83 3.72 10.23 -21.76
CA GLY A 83 2.53 11.04 -21.46
C GLY A 83 1.32 10.16 -21.12
N TYR A 84 0.11 10.58 -21.48
CA TYR A 84 -1.13 9.85 -21.14
C TYR A 84 -1.46 8.79 -22.19
N GLY A 85 -1.88 7.60 -21.70
CA GLY A 85 -2.37 6.52 -22.55
C GLY A 85 -3.07 5.41 -21.78
N VAL A 86 -3.82 4.60 -22.53
CA VAL A 86 -4.55 3.44 -22.06
C VAL A 86 -3.92 2.18 -22.62
N TYR A 87 -3.56 1.25 -21.77
CA TYR A 87 -3.10 -0.09 -22.12
C TYR A 87 -4.17 -1.10 -21.69
N THR A 88 -4.67 -1.86 -22.63
CA THR A 88 -5.62 -2.95 -22.38
C THR A 88 -4.92 -4.27 -22.64
N PHE A 89 -4.86 -5.11 -21.63
CA PHE A 89 -4.32 -6.45 -21.71
C PHE A 89 -5.32 -7.40 -22.33
N SER A 90 -4.86 -8.43 -23.00
CA SER A 90 -5.72 -9.43 -23.66
C SER A 90 -6.60 -10.25 -22.70
N ASP A 91 -6.24 -10.26 -21.41
CA ASP A 91 -7.02 -10.89 -20.33
C ASP A 91 -8.09 -9.95 -19.71
N GLY A 92 -8.21 -8.73 -20.24
CA GLY A 92 -9.20 -7.74 -19.82
C GLY A 92 -8.72 -6.78 -18.72
N GLU A 93 -7.51 -6.95 -18.18
CA GLU A 93 -6.93 -5.93 -17.30
C GLU A 93 -6.67 -4.63 -18.06
N LYS A 94 -6.65 -3.51 -17.36
CA LYS A 94 -6.45 -2.21 -18.02
C LYS A 94 -5.64 -1.27 -17.13
N TYR A 95 -4.66 -0.59 -17.72
CA TYR A 95 -4.03 0.58 -17.13
C TYR A 95 -4.39 1.84 -17.91
N GLU A 96 -4.78 2.87 -17.20
CA GLU A 96 -5.13 4.17 -17.73
C GLU A 96 -4.39 5.25 -16.95
N GLY A 97 -3.41 5.93 -17.56
CA GLY A 97 -2.58 6.85 -16.83
C GLY A 97 -1.38 7.37 -17.59
N GLN A 98 -0.42 7.90 -16.81
CA GLN A 98 0.81 8.45 -17.33
C GLN A 98 1.84 7.37 -17.64
N TRP A 99 2.59 7.58 -18.69
CA TRP A 99 3.66 6.72 -19.17
C TRP A 99 4.96 7.52 -19.28
N MET A 100 6.06 6.90 -18.96
CA MET A 100 7.41 7.44 -19.16
C MET A 100 8.34 6.34 -19.65
N GLN A 101 8.90 6.52 -20.85
CA GLN A 101 9.86 5.57 -21.45
C GLN A 101 9.35 4.12 -21.49
N ASP A 102 8.11 3.90 -21.94
CA ASP A 102 7.37 2.62 -22.01
C ASP A 102 6.94 2.03 -20.66
N GLN A 103 7.10 2.75 -19.56
CA GLN A 103 6.75 2.30 -18.22
C GLN A 103 5.55 3.10 -17.64
N GLN A 104 4.68 2.44 -16.91
CA GLN A 104 3.65 3.10 -16.10
C GLN A 104 4.33 4.05 -15.11
N HIS A 105 3.89 5.30 -15.06
CA HIS A 105 4.52 6.34 -14.25
C HIS A 105 3.50 7.39 -13.81
N GLY A 106 3.86 8.23 -12.82
CA GLY A 106 3.00 9.32 -12.39
C GLY A 106 1.61 8.85 -11.93
N LYS A 107 0.55 9.58 -12.26
CA LYS A 107 -0.81 9.23 -11.88
C LYS A 107 -1.42 8.22 -12.85
N GLY A 108 -2.07 7.17 -12.31
CA GLY A 108 -2.77 6.19 -13.13
C GLY A 108 -3.76 5.35 -12.34
N THR A 109 -4.67 4.73 -13.10
CA THR A 109 -5.65 3.77 -12.61
C THR A 109 -5.38 2.42 -13.24
N TYR A 110 -5.35 1.37 -12.42
CA TYR A 110 -5.28 -0.01 -12.89
C TYR A 110 -6.55 -0.76 -12.51
N TYR A 111 -7.14 -1.42 -13.48
CA TYR A 111 -8.31 -2.28 -13.34
C TYR A 111 -7.83 -3.72 -13.47
N PHE A 112 -7.96 -4.48 -12.39
CA PHE A 112 -7.55 -5.89 -12.33
C PHE A 112 -8.67 -6.81 -12.79
N GLN A 113 -8.32 -7.98 -13.31
CA GLN A 113 -9.26 -8.99 -13.78
C GLN A 113 -10.26 -9.43 -12.68
N ASN A 114 -9.85 -9.42 -11.42
CA ASN A 114 -10.68 -9.76 -10.28
C ASN A 114 -11.56 -8.61 -9.75
N ASN A 115 -11.81 -7.59 -10.57
CA ASN A 115 -12.57 -6.37 -10.22
C ASN A 115 -11.96 -5.50 -9.11
N ASN A 116 -10.72 -5.74 -8.72
CA ASN A 116 -9.99 -4.75 -7.91
C ASN A 116 -9.64 -3.53 -8.78
N LYS A 117 -9.49 -2.38 -8.12
CA LYS A 117 -9.09 -1.16 -8.80
C LYS A 117 -8.07 -0.40 -7.94
N TYR A 118 -6.92 -0.08 -8.52
CA TYR A 118 -5.96 0.83 -7.92
C TYR A 118 -6.01 2.19 -8.59
N VAL A 119 -6.03 3.25 -7.80
CA VAL A 119 -5.95 4.65 -8.25
C VAL A 119 -4.85 5.33 -7.46
N GLY A 120 -3.76 5.72 -8.11
CA GLY A 120 -2.65 6.30 -7.37
C GLY A 120 -1.43 6.63 -8.21
N LEU A 121 -0.31 6.76 -7.50
CA LEU A 121 0.98 7.02 -8.12
C LEU A 121 1.65 5.71 -8.55
N TRP A 122 2.38 5.82 -9.66
CA TRP A 122 3.14 4.74 -10.28
C TRP A 122 4.59 5.17 -10.48
N PHE A 123 5.51 4.28 -10.27
CA PHE A 123 6.91 4.49 -10.56
C PHE A 123 7.53 3.24 -11.17
N ARG A 124 7.86 3.33 -12.48
CA ARG A 124 8.49 2.23 -13.24
C ARG A 124 7.73 0.91 -13.12
N ASP A 125 6.45 0.92 -13.49
CA ASP A 125 5.51 -0.20 -13.47
C ASP A 125 5.12 -0.72 -12.08
N TYR A 126 5.51 -0.02 -11.00
CA TYR A 126 5.10 -0.36 -9.62
C TYR A 126 4.12 0.66 -9.06
N GLN A 127 3.14 0.21 -8.29
CA GLN A 127 2.40 1.05 -7.37
C GLN A 127 3.38 1.68 -6.37
N HIS A 128 3.36 3.00 -6.25
CA HIS A 128 4.36 3.72 -5.45
C HIS A 128 3.80 5.04 -4.95
N GLY A 129 4.33 5.53 -3.80
CA GLY A 129 3.79 6.75 -3.20
C GLY A 129 2.36 6.57 -2.73
N HIS A 130 1.54 7.61 -2.80
CA HIS A 130 0.16 7.55 -2.32
C HIS A 130 -0.79 6.93 -3.36
N GLY A 131 -1.69 6.04 -2.89
CA GLY A 131 -2.70 5.42 -3.75
C GLY A 131 -3.81 4.72 -2.98
N VAL A 132 -4.92 4.51 -3.68
CA VAL A 132 -6.12 3.86 -3.16
C VAL A 132 -6.37 2.57 -3.89
N MET A 133 -6.47 1.46 -3.14
CA MET A 133 -6.92 0.17 -3.65
C MET A 133 -8.36 -0.06 -3.23
N PHE A 134 -9.22 -0.31 -4.19
CA PHE A 134 -10.58 -0.79 -4.00
C PHE A 134 -10.59 -2.28 -4.28
N TYR A 135 -10.98 -3.08 -3.30
CA TYR A 135 -11.06 -4.53 -3.44
C TYR A 135 -12.48 -4.95 -3.84
N TYR A 136 -12.61 -6.01 -4.62
CA TYR A 136 -13.91 -6.57 -5.02
C TYR A 136 -14.75 -7.02 -3.82
N THR A 137 -14.11 -7.28 -2.67
CA THR A 137 -14.78 -7.60 -1.40
C THR A 137 -15.53 -6.44 -0.78
N GLY A 138 -15.34 -5.21 -1.29
CA GLY A 138 -15.83 -3.97 -0.70
C GLY A 138 -14.84 -3.31 0.26
N ASP A 139 -13.72 -3.95 0.54
CA ASP A 139 -12.63 -3.35 1.32
C ASP A 139 -11.97 -2.21 0.55
N LYS A 140 -11.34 -1.30 1.28
CA LYS A 140 -10.57 -0.19 0.72
C LYS A 140 -9.28 0.00 1.51
N TYR A 141 -8.16 0.17 0.80
CA TYR A 141 -6.94 0.71 1.40
C TYR A 141 -6.61 2.08 0.78
N ASP A 142 -6.28 3.05 1.63
CA ASP A 142 -5.95 4.42 1.26
C ASP A 142 -4.68 4.82 2.00
N GLY A 143 -3.55 4.89 1.29
CA GLY A 143 -2.27 5.11 1.96
C GLY A 143 -1.05 4.99 1.05
N ASP A 144 0.10 4.81 1.71
CA ASP A 144 1.38 4.77 1.04
C ASP A 144 1.71 3.38 0.49
N TRP A 145 2.38 3.37 -0.66
CA TRP A 145 2.80 2.19 -1.41
C TRP A 145 4.28 2.26 -1.75
N TYR A 146 4.94 1.14 -1.69
CA TYR A 146 6.31 0.97 -2.14
C TYR A 146 6.47 -0.35 -2.88
N LYS A 147 6.71 -0.28 -4.20
CA LYS A 147 6.89 -1.45 -5.06
C LYS A 147 5.77 -2.49 -4.89
N ASP A 148 4.53 -2.09 -5.14
CA ASP A 148 3.29 -2.88 -5.07
C ASP A 148 2.90 -3.36 -3.66
N LYS A 149 3.57 -2.89 -2.60
CA LYS A 149 3.26 -3.24 -1.22
C LYS A 149 2.78 -2.03 -0.45
N ARG A 150 1.81 -2.22 0.44
CA ARG A 150 1.42 -1.21 1.42
C ARG A 150 2.61 -0.97 2.35
N GLN A 151 2.98 0.29 2.48
CA GLN A 151 4.16 0.73 3.22
C GLN A 151 3.87 2.12 3.82
N GLY A 152 4.55 2.50 4.93
CA GLY A 152 4.34 3.81 5.50
C GLY A 152 3.02 3.95 6.23
N ARG A 153 2.23 4.99 5.99
CA ARG A 153 0.94 5.25 6.65
C ARG A 153 -0.23 4.94 5.73
N GLY A 154 -1.30 4.40 6.32
CA GLY A 154 -2.51 4.14 5.55
C GLY A 154 -3.71 3.78 6.41
N VAL A 155 -4.87 3.87 5.79
CA VAL A 155 -6.16 3.49 6.36
C VAL A 155 -6.71 2.30 5.57
N TYR A 156 -6.98 1.21 6.25
CA TYR A 156 -7.70 0.08 5.70
C TYR A 156 -9.12 0.09 6.25
N THR A 157 -10.09 0.19 5.36
CA THR A 157 -11.52 0.11 5.70
C THR A 157 -12.04 -1.22 5.19
N TYR A 158 -12.56 -2.03 6.09
CA TYR A 158 -13.18 -3.31 5.79
C TYR A 158 -14.61 -3.11 5.28
N ALA A 159 -15.13 -4.05 4.51
CA ALA A 159 -16.49 -4.00 3.97
C ALA A 159 -17.58 -3.94 5.08
N ASN A 160 -17.28 -4.48 6.25
CA ASN A 160 -18.16 -4.41 7.42
C ASN A 160 -18.09 -3.09 8.19
N GLY A 161 -17.29 -2.11 7.72
CA GLY A 161 -17.14 -0.79 8.35
C GLY A 161 -16.02 -0.72 9.39
N ALA A 162 -15.41 -1.84 9.79
CA ALA A 162 -14.23 -1.80 10.65
C ALA A 162 -13.09 -1.05 9.97
N GLN A 163 -12.18 -0.47 10.75
CA GLN A 163 -11.12 0.36 10.20
C GLN A 163 -9.81 0.21 10.97
N TYR A 164 -8.72 0.05 10.24
CA TYR A 164 -7.36 0.22 10.76
C TYR A 164 -6.74 1.50 10.19
N LYS A 165 -6.20 2.34 11.06
CA LYS A 165 -5.44 3.54 10.71
C LYS A 165 -4.08 3.49 11.39
N GLY A 166 -3.01 3.33 10.63
CA GLY A 166 -1.69 3.15 11.24
C GLY A 166 -0.58 2.98 10.24
N GLN A 167 0.51 2.41 10.76
CA GLN A 167 1.72 2.14 10.00
C GLN A 167 1.65 0.74 9.36
N TRP A 168 2.26 0.64 8.19
CA TRP A 168 2.32 -0.54 7.35
C TRP A 168 3.77 -0.83 6.94
N MET A 169 4.12 -2.08 6.89
CA MET A 169 5.39 -2.57 6.37
C MET A 169 5.18 -3.88 5.62
N ASN A 170 5.51 -3.90 4.31
CA ASN A 170 5.40 -5.10 3.48
C ASN A 170 3.99 -5.75 3.52
N ASP A 171 2.92 -4.97 3.40
CA ASP A 171 1.51 -5.39 3.46
C ASP A 171 0.99 -5.79 4.85
N MET A 172 1.80 -5.68 5.89
CA MET A 172 1.41 -5.99 7.27
C MET A 172 1.25 -4.74 8.11
N LYS A 173 0.30 -4.75 9.05
CA LYS A 173 0.20 -3.74 10.11
C LYS A 173 1.46 -3.84 10.96
N ASN A 174 2.18 -2.72 11.13
CA ASN A 174 3.45 -2.69 11.83
C ASN A 174 3.69 -1.29 12.41
N GLY A 175 4.27 -1.20 13.62
CA GLY A 175 4.43 0.08 14.32
C GLY A 175 3.14 0.55 15.00
N ASN A 176 2.92 1.86 15.12
CA ASN A 176 1.74 2.39 15.82
C ASN A 176 0.50 2.38 14.93
N GLY A 177 -0.63 1.98 15.50
CA GLY A 177 -1.89 1.96 14.78
C GLY A 177 -3.13 1.85 15.68
N PHE A 178 -4.20 2.44 15.19
CA PHE A 178 -5.53 2.42 15.78
C PHE A 178 -6.43 1.50 14.98
N PHE A 179 -7.09 0.56 15.64
CA PHE A 179 -8.11 -0.30 15.06
C PHE A 179 -9.46 -0.01 15.73
N ASN A 180 -10.49 0.18 14.90
CA ASN A 180 -11.87 0.29 15.32
C ASN A 180 -12.68 -0.84 14.67
N TRP A 181 -13.29 -1.71 15.46
CA TRP A 181 -14.11 -2.83 14.95
C TRP A 181 -15.50 -2.42 14.51
N GLY A 182 -15.96 -1.21 14.89
CA GLY A 182 -17.28 -0.69 14.53
C GLY A 182 -18.38 -1.02 15.54
N ASP A 183 -18.14 -1.91 16.47
CA ASP A 183 -19.05 -2.32 17.55
C ASP A 183 -18.81 -1.60 18.89
N GLY A 184 -17.94 -0.59 18.90
CA GLY A 184 -17.47 0.10 20.10
C GLY A 184 -16.12 -0.40 20.61
N THR A 185 -15.67 -1.56 20.14
CA THR A 185 -14.34 -2.09 20.44
C THR A 185 -13.27 -1.31 19.68
N THR A 186 -12.19 -0.94 20.39
CA THR A 186 -11.04 -0.25 19.75
C THR A 186 -9.72 -0.75 20.34
N TYR A 187 -8.66 -0.65 19.53
CA TYR A 187 -7.30 -0.81 20.00
C TYR A 187 -6.44 0.35 19.50
N ASP A 188 -5.69 0.95 20.39
CA ASP A 188 -4.70 1.99 20.09
C ASP A 188 -3.36 1.56 20.68
N GLY A 189 -2.40 1.23 19.84
CA GLY A 189 -1.14 0.68 20.30
C GLY A 189 -0.20 0.22 19.19
N GLN A 190 0.76 -0.59 19.61
CA GLN A 190 1.80 -1.11 18.75
C GLN A 190 1.37 -2.42 18.08
N TRP A 191 1.84 -2.61 16.84
CA TRP A 191 1.59 -3.75 15.98
C TRP A 191 2.90 -4.31 15.47
N LEU A 192 2.97 -5.61 15.36
CA LEU A 192 4.07 -6.32 14.71
C LEU A 192 3.46 -7.44 13.83
N ASP A 193 3.72 -7.38 12.53
CA ASP A 193 3.30 -8.38 11.54
C ASP A 193 1.81 -8.77 11.65
N ASN A 194 0.94 -7.75 11.71
CA ASN A 194 -0.52 -7.81 11.87
C ASN A 194 -1.04 -8.14 13.27
N GLN A 195 -0.19 -8.44 14.25
CA GLN A 195 -0.57 -8.77 15.62
C GLN A 195 -0.34 -7.58 16.56
N ARG A 196 -1.17 -7.42 17.59
CA ARG A 196 -0.94 -6.46 18.67
C ARG A 196 0.31 -6.88 19.43
N SER A 197 1.21 -5.94 19.64
CA SER A 197 2.50 -6.19 20.29
C SER A 197 2.96 -4.92 21.01
N GLY A 198 3.83 -5.06 22.02
CA GLY A 198 4.32 -3.91 22.79
C GLY A 198 3.23 -3.23 23.61
N LYS A 199 3.22 -1.90 23.71
CA LYS A 199 2.25 -1.15 24.51
C LYS A 199 0.98 -0.85 23.73
N GLY A 200 -0.18 -0.99 24.39
CA GLY A 200 -1.45 -0.64 23.78
C GLY A 200 -2.61 -0.52 24.77
N THR A 201 -3.64 0.19 24.31
CA THR A 201 -4.92 0.33 25.02
C THR A 201 -6.00 -0.36 24.22
N PHE A 202 -6.66 -1.32 24.81
CA PHE A 202 -7.84 -2.00 24.26
C PHE A 202 -9.08 -1.58 25.02
N LYS A 203 -10.06 -1.03 24.32
CA LYS A 203 -11.37 -0.73 24.85
C LYS A 203 -12.35 -1.76 24.32
N TYR A 204 -13.02 -2.44 25.23
CA TYR A 204 -14.07 -3.41 24.92
C TYR A 204 -15.42 -2.73 24.68
N ALA A 205 -16.31 -3.40 23.96
CA ALA A 205 -17.64 -2.86 23.63
C ALA A 205 -18.51 -2.61 24.88
N ASP A 206 -18.32 -3.38 25.95
CA ASP A 206 -19.01 -3.23 27.24
C ASP A 206 -18.48 -2.08 28.11
N GLY A 207 -17.40 -1.42 27.65
CA GLY A 207 -16.78 -0.29 28.33
C GLY A 207 -15.58 -0.63 29.20
N ASP A 208 -15.22 -1.91 29.33
CA ASP A 208 -13.96 -2.31 29.97
C ASP A 208 -12.76 -1.75 29.17
N VAL A 209 -11.64 -1.53 29.87
CA VAL A 209 -10.41 -1.01 29.22
C VAL A 209 -9.19 -1.75 29.77
N TYR A 210 -8.40 -2.31 28.87
CA TYR A 210 -7.04 -2.79 29.20
C TYR A 210 -5.99 -1.82 28.67
N ILE A 211 -5.02 -1.48 29.51
CA ILE A 211 -3.86 -0.64 29.18
C ILE A 211 -2.62 -1.41 29.60
N GLY A 212 -1.79 -1.85 28.69
CA GLY A 212 -0.63 -2.65 29.08
C GLY A 212 0.18 -3.22 27.94
N ASP A 213 0.93 -4.27 28.27
CA ASP A 213 1.77 -5.01 27.38
C ASP A 213 0.99 -6.07 26.58
N TRP A 214 1.37 -6.22 25.32
CA TRP A 214 0.81 -7.16 24.37
C TRP A 214 1.90 -7.97 23.71
N LYS A 215 1.65 -9.23 23.50
CA LYS A 215 2.49 -10.13 22.71
C LYS A 215 1.60 -11.09 21.90
N ASP A 216 1.80 -11.11 20.59
CA ASP A 216 1.10 -12.01 19.67
C ASP A 216 -0.44 -11.99 19.85
N ASP A 217 -1.02 -10.77 19.90
CA ASP A 217 -2.44 -10.48 20.16
C ASP A 217 -2.94 -10.78 21.58
N ILE A 218 -2.07 -11.18 22.50
CA ILE A 218 -2.43 -11.57 23.86
C ILE A 218 -1.86 -10.56 24.86
N GLN A 219 -2.58 -10.30 25.95
CA GLN A 219 -2.09 -9.52 27.08
C GLN A 219 -0.94 -10.31 27.74
N ASP A 220 0.26 -9.74 27.76
CA ASP A 220 1.45 -10.42 28.30
C ASP A 220 2.47 -9.38 28.80
N GLY A 221 2.78 -9.40 30.09
CA GLY A 221 3.58 -8.38 30.77
C GLY A 221 2.76 -7.58 31.79
N LYS A 222 3.05 -6.28 31.93
CA LYS A 222 2.35 -5.43 32.91
C LYS A 222 1.11 -4.79 32.29
N GLY A 223 0.02 -4.75 33.07
CA GLY A 223 -1.22 -4.16 32.62
C GLY A 223 -2.12 -3.61 33.72
N ILE A 224 -2.98 -2.69 33.30
CA ILE A 224 -4.07 -2.13 34.09
C ILE A 224 -5.38 -2.49 33.38
N TYR A 225 -6.26 -3.16 34.09
CA TYR A 225 -7.62 -3.46 33.62
C TYR A 225 -8.61 -2.61 34.40
N LYS A 226 -9.37 -1.79 33.70
CA LYS A 226 -10.44 -0.97 34.24
C LYS A 226 -11.77 -1.57 33.82
N PHE A 227 -12.51 -2.07 34.78
CA PHE A 227 -13.84 -2.61 34.54
C PHE A 227 -14.86 -1.47 34.37
N HIS A 228 -15.90 -1.68 33.60
CA HIS A 228 -16.97 -0.71 33.38
C HIS A 228 -17.73 -0.35 34.67
N ASN A 229 -17.73 -1.25 35.69
CA ASN A 229 -18.31 -1.01 37.00
C ASN A 229 -17.42 -0.13 37.90
N GLY A 230 -16.23 0.30 37.41
CA GLY A 230 -15.29 1.16 38.13
C GLY A 230 -14.25 0.41 38.95
N ASP A 231 -14.25 -0.91 38.96
CA ASP A 231 -13.17 -1.69 39.58
C ASP A 231 -11.89 -1.57 38.72
N ILE A 232 -10.72 -1.73 39.36
CA ILE A 232 -9.42 -1.63 38.68
C ILE A 232 -8.52 -2.77 39.17
N TYR A 233 -7.93 -3.48 38.21
CA TYR A 233 -6.79 -4.38 38.46
C TYR A 233 -5.52 -3.79 37.86
N GLU A 234 -4.41 -3.88 38.58
CA GLU A 234 -3.08 -3.48 38.15
C GLU A 234 -2.08 -4.57 38.56
N GLY A 235 -1.40 -5.19 37.61
CA GLY A 235 -0.48 -6.30 37.87
C GLY A 235 0.08 -6.93 36.62
N ASP A 236 0.62 -8.14 36.81
CA ASP A 236 1.23 -8.91 35.75
C ASP A 236 0.20 -9.78 35.03
N TYR A 237 0.45 -9.98 33.73
CA TYR A 237 -0.31 -10.84 32.82
C TYR A 237 0.63 -11.83 32.15
N VAL A 238 0.22 -13.07 32.04
CA VAL A 238 0.86 -14.13 31.25
C VAL A 238 -0.22 -14.83 30.45
N GLN A 239 -0.09 -14.87 29.14
CA GLN A 239 -1.02 -15.52 28.22
C GLN A 239 -2.48 -15.10 28.43
N GLY A 240 -2.69 -13.80 28.71
CA GLY A 240 -4.02 -13.22 28.92
C GLY A 240 -4.57 -13.33 30.35
N GLU A 241 -3.89 -14.05 31.23
CA GLU A 241 -4.35 -14.28 32.59
C GLU A 241 -3.56 -13.41 33.61
N ARG A 242 -4.28 -12.90 34.61
CA ARG A 242 -3.68 -12.16 35.71
C ARG A 242 -2.87 -13.12 36.56
N THR A 243 -1.61 -12.76 36.84
CA THR A 243 -0.68 -13.61 37.57
C THR A 243 0.25 -12.76 38.48
N GLY A 244 1.05 -13.44 39.32
CA GLY A 244 2.02 -12.76 40.16
C GLY A 244 1.37 -11.83 41.18
N ILE A 245 2.13 -10.79 41.59
CA ILE A 245 1.64 -9.79 42.56
C ILE A 245 0.85 -8.71 41.82
N GLY A 246 -0.36 -8.47 42.24
CA GLY A 246 -1.23 -7.43 41.68
C GLY A 246 -2.03 -6.70 42.74
N ILE A 247 -2.63 -5.59 42.33
CA ILE A 247 -3.50 -4.75 43.16
C ILE A 247 -4.86 -4.72 42.51
N PHE A 248 -5.87 -5.15 43.23
CA PHE A 248 -7.29 -4.96 42.87
C PHE A 248 -7.90 -3.87 43.75
N ARG A 249 -8.58 -2.91 43.14
CA ARG A 249 -9.33 -1.84 43.80
C ARG A 249 -10.76 -1.90 43.33
N SER A 250 -11.67 -2.15 44.25
CA SER A 250 -13.11 -2.08 43.97
C SER A 250 -13.57 -0.62 43.93
N ALA A 251 -14.55 -0.31 43.06
CA ALA A 251 -15.25 0.97 43.03
C ALA A 251 -15.90 1.33 44.40
N LYS A 252 -16.20 0.32 45.22
CA LYS A 252 -16.78 0.48 46.58
C LYS A 252 -15.70 0.71 47.65
N GLY A 253 -14.43 0.85 47.27
CA GLY A 253 -13.32 1.18 48.18
C GLY A 253 -12.56 -0.03 48.75
N ALA A 254 -13.00 -1.26 48.52
CA ALA A 254 -12.21 -2.44 48.91
C ALA A 254 -10.92 -2.50 48.12
N LYS A 255 -9.82 -2.92 48.79
CA LYS A 255 -8.49 -3.09 48.15
C LYS A 255 -7.91 -4.44 48.52
N TYR A 256 -7.45 -5.17 47.53
CA TYR A 256 -6.68 -6.38 47.69
C TYR A 256 -5.31 -6.17 47.04
N ASN A 257 -4.25 -6.53 47.77
CA ASN A 257 -2.88 -6.51 47.25
C ASN A 257 -2.25 -7.87 47.60
N GLY A 258 -1.98 -8.68 46.61
CA GLY A 258 -1.53 -10.05 46.82
C GLY A 258 -1.30 -10.85 45.57
N GLN A 259 -1.16 -12.14 45.74
CA GLN A 259 -0.89 -13.09 44.70
C GLN A 259 -2.14 -13.33 43.85
N PHE A 260 -2.00 -13.27 42.52
CA PHE A 260 -2.99 -13.70 41.55
C PHE A 260 -2.49 -14.99 40.86
N LYS A 261 -3.39 -15.90 40.58
CA LYS A 261 -3.13 -17.14 39.86
C LYS A 261 -4.34 -17.46 39.00
N ASP A 262 -4.13 -17.80 37.73
CA ASP A 262 -5.16 -18.21 36.78
C ASP A 262 -6.34 -17.19 36.72
N GLY A 263 -6.00 -15.89 36.71
CA GLY A 263 -6.96 -14.79 36.64
C GLY A 263 -7.70 -14.45 37.95
N ALA A 264 -7.60 -15.28 38.99
CA ALA A 264 -8.22 -15.06 40.29
C ALA A 264 -7.23 -14.57 41.34
N GLY A 265 -7.66 -13.66 42.23
CA GLY A 265 -6.91 -13.38 43.45
C GLY A 265 -6.96 -14.60 44.37
N ALA A 266 -5.80 -14.99 44.93
CA ALA A 266 -5.81 -16.02 45.96
C ALA A 266 -6.63 -15.50 47.15
N ALA A 267 -7.69 -16.19 47.51
CA ALA A 267 -8.40 -15.94 48.76
C ALA A 267 -7.42 -16.16 49.93
N LEU A 268 -7.18 -15.14 50.72
CA LEU A 268 -6.52 -15.26 52.02
C LEU A 268 -7.47 -15.91 53.02
#